data_0d29d3eee0c3d02a65437b534baa4028
#
_entry.id   0d29d3eee0c3d02a65437b534baa4028
#
_cell.length_a   1.000
_cell.length_b   1.000
_cell.length_c   1.000
_cell.angle_alpha   90.00
_cell.angle_beta   90.00
_cell.angle_gamma   90.00
#
_symmetry.space_group_name_H-M   'P 1'
#
loop_
_entity.id
_entity.type
_entity.pdbx_description
1 polymer ?
#
loop_
_entity_poly.entity_id
_entity_poly.type
_entity_poly.pdbx_seq_one_letter_code
_entity_poly.pdbx_strand_id
1 'polypeptide(L)'
;YENKHQFPVHFVGHPLIDAIENRTTADDATFRKTHQLSEKPIIALLPGSRKQEITKMLSLMLSVVQDFKDYQFVIAGAPSQDLELYQPFLNENVAFISNKTYDLLSVAHAALVTSGTATLETALFKVPEVVCYKGSWISYQIAKRVITLKYISLVNLIMDKEVVKELIQDELNTKNIRFELDKILSGVHRENILKNYEALETKLGGKGASAKTAQLIVSSLAK
;
A
#
# COMPACT_ATOMS: atom_id res chain seq x y z
N TYR A 1 -17.48 4.38 -19.37
CA TYR A 1 -17.14 3.58 -20.56
C TYR A 1 -18.39 3.40 -21.44
N GLU A 2 -19.53 3.03 -20.87
CA GLU A 2 -20.80 2.90 -21.57
C GLU A 2 -21.21 4.22 -22.23
N ASN A 3 -21.18 5.33 -21.49
CA ASN A 3 -21.59 6.64 -21.99
C ASN A 3 -20.65 7.21 -23.06
N LYS A 4 -19.36 6.95 -22.96
CA LYS A 4 -18.34 7.52 -23.88
C LYS A 4 -18.11 6.66 -25.13
N HIS A 5 -18.16 5.35 -24.97
CA HIS A 5 -17.81 4.39 -26.02
C HIS A 5 -19.00 3.56 -26.49
N GLN A 6 -20.19 3.73 -25.90
CA GLN A 6 -21.42 2.98 -26.20
C GLN A 6 -21.22 1.47 -26.20
N PHE A 7 -20.31 1.00 -25.30
CA PHE A 7 -19.97 -0.41 -25.15
C PHE A 7 -20.48 -0.91 -23.80
N PRO A 8 -21.28 -1.99 -23.77
CA PRO A 8 -21.82 -2.53 -22.52
C PRO A 8 -20.67 -3.06 -21.63
N VAL A 9 -20.67 -2.64 -20.37
CA VAL A 9 -19.67 -3.05 -19.38
C VAL A 9 -20.37 -3.53 -18.11
N HIS A 10 -19.94 -4.66 -17.59
CA HIS A 10 -20.43 -5.18 -16.33
C HIS A 10 -19.41 -4.89 -15.21
N PHE A 11 -19.78 -4.05 -14.25
CA PHE A 11 -19.00 -3.84 -13.05
C PHE A 11 -19.25 -5.00 -12.08
N VAL A 12 -18.23 -5.82 -11.82
CA VAL A 12 -18.34 -7.03 -10.98
C VAL A 12 -17.73 -6.84 -9.58
N GLY A 13 -17.07 -5.72 -9.32
CA GLY A 13 -16.29 -5.45 -8.12
C GLY A 13 -14.78 -5.66 -8.37
N HIS A 14 -13.98 -5.48 -7.32
CA HIS A 14 -12.53 -5.58 -7.40
C HIS A 14 -12.02 -6.90 -6.80
N PRO A 15 -11.22 -7.71 -7.53
CA PRO A 15 -10.80 -9.05 -7.08
C PRO A 15 -9.89 -9.04 -5.84
N LEU A 16 -9.23 -7.93 -5.52
CA LEU A 16 -8.42 -7.81 -4.30
C LEU A 16 -9.26 -7.99 -3.03
N ILE A 17 -10.53 -7.59 -3.02
CA ILE A 17 -11.41 -7.79 -1.87
C ILE A 17 -11.58 -9.28 -1.60
N ASP A 18 -11.87 -10.06 -2.64
CA ASP A 18 -11.98 -11.52 -2.52
C ASP A 18 -10.68 -12.16 -2.03
N ALA A 19 -9.53 -11.71 -2.56
CA ALA A 19 -8.21 -12.24 -2.18
C ALA A 19 -7.85 -11.94 -0.72
N ILE A 20 -8.21 -10.76 -0.21
CA ILE A 20 -7.93 -10.37 1.17
C ILE A 20 -8.85 -11.11 2.15
N GLU A 21 -10.12 -11.28 1.84
CA GLU A 21 -11.08 -11.91 2.74
C GLU A 21 -10.97 -13.43 2.81
N ASN A 22 -10.64 -14.08 1.70
CA ASN A 22 -10.54 -15.54 1.64
C ASN A 22 -9.24 -16.08 2.27
N ARG A 23 -8.39 -15.23 2.83
CA ARG A 23 -7.14 -15.65 3.47
C ARG A 23 -7.35 -16.06 4.93
N THR A 24 -6.51 -16.98 5.39
CA THR A 24 -6.37 -17.28 6.82
C THR A 24 -5.52 -16.17 7.45
N THR A 25 -6.07 -15.45 8.44
CA THR A 25 -5.32 -14.44 9.20
C THR A 25 -4.55 -15.10 10.34
N ALA A 26 -3.26 -14.80 10.45
CA ALA A 26 -2.53 -15.06 11.67
C ALA A 26 -3.00 -14.08 12.77
N ASP A 27 -3.10 -14.58 14.00
CA ASP A 27 -3.32 -13.74 15.17
C ASP A 27 -2.07 -12.88 15.45
N ASP A 28 -2.26 -11.63 15.92
CA ASP A 28 -1.18 -10.65 16.13
C ASP A 28 -0.08 -11.18 17.06
N ALA A 29 -0.44 -11.80 18.18
CA ALA A 29 0.53 -12.32 19.16
C ALA A 29 1.38 -13.45 18.56
N THR A 30 0.75 -14.37 17.83
CA THR A 30 1.43 -15.46 17.12
C THR A 30 2.36 -14.92 16.04
N PHE A 31 1.90 -13.91 15.27
CA PHE A 31 2.72 -13.29 14.23
C PHE A 31 3.95 -12.61 14.81
N ARG A 32 3.79 -11.80 15.86
CA ARG A 32 4.90 -11.11 16.53
C ARG A 32 5.91 -12.10 17.10
N LYS A 33 5.44 -13.14 17.79
CA LYS A 33 6.29 -14.19 18.36
C LYS A 33 7.08 -14.94 17.28
N THR A 34 6.42 -15.33 16.20
CA THR A 34 7.05 -16.06 15.08
C THR A 34 8.14 -15.26 14.41
N HIS A 35 7.95 -13.95 14.28
CA HIS A 35 8.88 -13.05 13.60
C HIS A 35 9.77 -12.26 14.56
N GLN A 36 9.76 -12.59 15.88
CA GLN A 36 10.57 -11.92 16.91
C GLN A 36 10.38 -10.41 16.93
N LEU A 37 9.15 -9.95 16.73
CA LEU A 37 8.79 -8.54 16.76
C LEU A 37 8.48 -8.09 18.18
N SER A 38 8.70 -6.80 18.45
CA SER A 38 8.35 -6.19 19.73
C SER A 38 6.85 -5.92 19.85
N GLU A 39 6.39 -5.56 21.06
CA GLU A 39 5.01 -5.14 21.32
C GLU A 39 4.70 -3.71 20.82
N LYS A 40 5.69 -2.98 20.30
CA LYS A 40 5.50 -1.63 19.77
C LYS A 40 4.56 -1.66 18.55
N PRO A 41 3.76 -0.59 18.33
CA PRO A 41 3.00 -0.45 17.09
C PRO A 41 3.91 -0.53 15.87
N ILE A 42 3.47 -1.22 14.82
CA ILE A 42 4.27 -1.49 13.63
C ILE A 42 4.03 -0.43 12.56
N ILE A 43 5.13 0.13 12.03
CA ILE A 43 5.12 0.88 10.77
C ILE A 43 5.63 -0.04 9.67
N ALA A 44 4.75 -0.47 8.77
CA ALA A 44 5.10 -1.33 7.65
C ALA A 44 5.79 -0.53 6.53
N LEU A 45 6.87 -1.07 6.00
CA LEU A 45 7.59 -0.50 4.85
C LEU A 45 7.39 -1.39 3.63
N LEU A 46 6.72 -0.87 2.60
CA LEU A 46 6.49 -1.54 1.33
C LEU A 46 7.31 -0.84 0.22
N PRO A 47 8.60 -1.16 0.08
CA PRO A 47 9.53 -0.36 -0.74
C PRO A 47 9.44 -0.65 -2.24
N GLY A 48 8.50 -1.49 -2.68
CA GLY A 48 8.34 -1.92 -4.06
C GLY A 48 8.89 -3.33 -4.32
N SER A 49 9.02 -3.69 -5.60
CA SER A 49 9.41 -5.05 -6.01
C SER A 49 10.70 -5.12 -6.83
N ARG A 50 11.18 -4.01 -7.37
CA ARG A 50 12.39 -3.96 -8.20
C ARG A 50 13.60 -3.55 -7.38
N LYS A 51 14.75 -4.22 -7.57
CA LYS A 51 16.00 -3.98 -6.82
C LYS A 51 16.38 -2.50 -6.71
N GLN A 52 16.41 -1.77 -7.81
CA GLN A 52 16.78 -0.34 -7.81
C GLN A 52 15.77 0.53 -7.06
N GLU A 53 14.48 0.20 -7.16
CA GLU A 53 13.40 0.87 -6.46
C GLU A 53 13.53 0.65 -4.94
N ILE A 54 13.64 -0.62 -4.53
CA ILE A 54 13.78 -1.03 -3.12
C ILE A 54 14.93 -0.30 -2.44
N THR A 55 16.13 -0.35 -3.02
CA THR A 55 17.32 0.28 -2.42
C THR A 55 17.12 1.78 -2.23
N LYS A 56 16.58 2.45 -3.23
CA LYS A 56 16.33 3.90 -3.19
C LYS A 56 15.23 4.27 -2.19
N MET A 57 14.14 3.51 -2.19
CA MET A 57 12.99 3.78 -1.33
C MET A 57 13.31 3.49 0.14
N LEU A 58 13.96 2.36 0.45
CA LEU A 58 14.33 2.01 1.83
C LEU A 58 15.24 3.06 2.48
N SER A 59 16.24 3.57 1.76
CA SER A 59 17.12 4.62 2.29
C SER A 59 16.33 5.86 2.73
N LEU A 60 15.28 6.23 1.99
CA LEU A 60 14.43 7.37 2.33
C LEU A 60 13.42 7.01 3.43
N MET A 61 12.73 5.89 3.33
CA MET A 61 11.74 5.46 4.33
C MET A 61 12.37 5.27 5.71
N LEU A 62 13.59 4.73 5.76
CA LEU A 62 14.31 4.49 7.01
C LEU A 62 14.99 5.72 7.61
N SER A 63 15.05 6.82 6.85
CA SER A 63 15.68 8.07 7.34
C SER A 63 14.96 8.69 8.55
N VAL A 64 13.73 8.26 8.83
CA VAL A 64 12.90 8.76 9.95
C VAL A 64 12.85 7.82 11.17
N VAL A 65 13.46 6.64 11.11
CA VAL A 65 13.36 5.63 12.20
C VAL A 65 13.73 6.18 13.56
N GLN A 66 14.74 7.04 13.63
CA GLN A 66 15.19 7.63 14.90
C GLN A 66 14.22 8.64 15.51
N ASP A 67 13.29 9.17 14.70
CA ASP A 67 12.25 10.09 15.15
C ASP A 67 11.04 9.37 15.78
N PHE A 68 10.87 8.06 15.50
CA PHE A 68 9.71 7.25 15.89
C PHE A 68 10.10 6.03 16.74
N LYS A 69 10.84 6.26 17.84
CA LYS A 69 11.38 5.21 18.72
C LYS A 69 10.34 4.36 19.43
N ASP A 70 9.10 4.87 19.54
CA ASP A 70 7.98 4.16 20.13
C ASP A 70 7.30 3.18 19.16
N TYR A 71 7.78 3.13 17.92
CA TYR A 71 7.31 2.25 16.85
C TYR A 71 8.40 1.28 16.43
N GLN A 72 7.98 0.13 15.87
CA GLN A 72 8.86 -0.80 15.19
C GLN A 72 8.66 -0.71 13.70
N PHE A 73 9.75 -0.52 12.95
CA PHE A 73 9.69 -0.54 11.49
C PHE A 73 9.90 -1.96 10.98
N VAL A 74 9.01 -2.41 10.08
CA VAL A 74 9.07 -3.77 9.51
C VAL A 74 9.03 -3.71 8.00
N ILE A 75 10.08 -4.19 7.35
CA ILE A 75 10.18 -4.24 5.89
C ILE A 75 9.41 -5.46 5.37
N ALA A 76 8.47 -5.24 4.46
CA ALA A 76 7.85 -6.28 3.65
C ALA A 76 8.77 -6.60 2.47
N GLY A 77 9.44 -7.74 2.52
CA GLY A 77 10.30 -8.22 1.44
C GLY A 77 9.50 -8.69 0.23
N ALA A 78 9.89 -8.23 -0.94
CA ALA A 78 9.30 -8.67 -2.19
C ALA A 78 9.65 -10.14 -2.48
N PRO A 79 8.70 -10.99 -2.92
CA PRO A 79 8.95 -12.40 -3.19
C PRO A 79 10.03 -12.68 -4.26
N SER A 80 10.29 -11.71 -5.12
CA SER A 80 11.26 -11.79 -6.21
C SER A 80 12.67 -11.35 -5.82
N GLN A 81 12.91 -10.99 -4.55
CA GLN A 81 14.20 -10.45 -4.08
C GLN A 81 14.72 -11.22 -2.88
N ASP A 82 16.03 -11.45 -2.86
CA ASP A 82 16.72 -12.16 -1.81
C ASP A 82 16.94 -11.29 -0.57
N LEU A 83 17.14 -11.93 0.58
CA LEU A 83 17.38 -11.27 1.87
C LEU A 83 18.61 -10.36 1.83
N GLU A 84 19.64 -10.76 1.06
CA GLU A 84 20.90 -10.02 0.92
C GLU A 84 20.69 -8.57 0.48
N LEU A 85 19.64 -8.31 -0.32
CA LEU A 85 19.30 -6.96 -0.73
C LEU A 85 18.88 -6.07 0.46
N TYR A 86 18.26 -6.66 1.47
CA TYR A 86 17.70 -5.96 2.62
C TYR A 86 18.66 -5.90 3.82
N GLN A 87 19.61 -6.82 3.90
CA GLN A 87 20.57 -6.93 5.04
C GLN A 87 21.23 -5.59 5.43
N PRO A 88 21.68 -4.73 4.51
CA PRO A 88 22.30 -3.45 4.88
C PRO A 88 21.38 -2.48 5.62
N PHE A 89 20.07 -2.72 5.59
CA PHE A 89 19.04 -1.87 6.19
C PHE A 89 18.53 -2.39 7.54
N LEU A 90 18.89 -3.63 7.91
CA LEU A 90 18.39 -4.28 9.12
C LEU A 90 19.20 -3.89 10.35
N ASN A 91 18.50 -3.65 11.46
CA ASN A 91 19.08 -3.39 12.77
C ASN A 91 18.05 -3.66 13.87
N GLU A 92 18.36 -3.37 15.11
CA GLU A 92 17.46 -3.60 16.27
C GLU A 92 16.08 -2.91 16.16
N ASN A 93 15.98 -1.81 15.41
CA ASN A 93 14.74 -1.05 15.23
C ASN A 93 14.02 -1.36 13.91
N VAL A 94 14.65 -2.14 13.03
CA VAL A 94 14.14 -2.47 11.69
C VAL A 94 14.17 -3.97 11.46
N ALA A 95 13.01 -4.58 11.45
CA ALA A 95 12.83 -6.01 11.16
C ALA A 95 12.50 -6.23 9.66
N PHE A 96 12.61 -7.49 9.22
CA PHE A 96 12.32 -7.92 7.86
C PHE A 96 11.41 -9.14 7.85
N ILE A 97 10.41 -9.13 6.98
CA ILE A 97 9.49 -10.26 6.78
C ILE A 97 9.35 -10.50 5.28
N SER A 98 9.60 -11.74 4.85
CA SER A 98 9.46 -12.16 3.45
C SER A 98 8.17 -12.92 3.21
N ASN A 99 7.54 -12.70 2.07
CA ASN A 99 6.35 -13.44 1.60
C ASN A 99 5.13 -13.40 2.53
N LYS A 100 5.04 -12.40 3.42
CA LYS A 100 3.99 -12.25 4.43
C LYS A 100 3.45 -10.82 4.49
N THR A 101 3.41 -10.13 3.35
CA THR A 101 2.95 -8.73 3.29
C THR A 101 1.55 -8.55 3.87
N TYR A 102 0.62 -9.44 3.55
CA TYR A 102 -0.76 -9.36 4.05
C TYR A 102 -0.87 -9.65 5.55
N ASP A 103 -0.07 -10.60 6.06
CA ASP A 103 -0.03 -10.85 7.50
C ASP A 103 0.57 -9.65 8.24
N LEU A 104 1.61 -9.04 7.69
CA LEU A 104 2.18 -7.79 8.21
C LEU A 104 1.16 -6.65 8.19
N LEU A 105 0.45 -6.44 7.08
CA LEU A 105 -0.56 -5.38 6.98
C LEU A 105 -1.73 -5.59 7.94
N SER A 106 -2.07 -6.84 8.29
CA SER A 106 -3.14 -7.11 9.26
C SER A 106 -2.82 -6.67 10.68
N VAL A 107 -1.55 -6.47 11.02
CA VAL A 107 -1.08 -6.06 12.35
C VAL A 107 -0.39 -4.68 12.34
N ALA A 108 -0.24 -4.07 11.16
CA ALA A 108 0.42 -2.78 11.02
C ALA A 108 -0.46 -1.64 11.54
N HIS A 109 0.17 -0.69 12.21
CA HIS A 109 -0.48 0.53 12.68
C HIS A 109 -0.51 1.61 11.58
N ALA A 110 0.57 1.77 10.83
CA ALA A 110 0.70 2.69 9.70
C ALA A 110 1.66 2.11 8.66
N ALA A 111 1.76 2.72 7.48
CA ALA A 111 2.66 2.27 6.44
C ALA A 111 3.30 3.41 5.64
N LEU A 112 4.54 3.15 5.15
CA LEU A 112 5.15 3.89 4.06
C LEU A 112 5.17 2.97 2.83
N VAL A 113 4.50 3.38 1.76
CA VAL A 113 4.20 2.49 0.62
C VAL A 113 4.68 3.10 -0.68
N THR A 114 5.45 2.35 -1.45
CA THR A 114 5.78 2.76 -2.83
C THR A 114 4.55 2.69 -3.72
N SER A 115 4.34 3.73 -4.53
CA SER A 115 3.18 3.80 -5.43
C SER A 115 3.06 2.56 -6.33
N GLY A 116 1.88 1.95 -6.32
CA GLY A 116 1.53 0.73 -7.05
C GLY A 116 0.26 0.10 -6.49
N THR A 117 0.00 -1.16 -6.80
CA THR A 117 -1.14 -1.93 -6.26
C THR A 117 -1.09 -2.05 -4.73
N ALA A 118 0.11 -2.01 -4.15
CA ALA A 118 0.32 -2.08 -2.70
C ALA A 118 -0.42 -0.97 -1.93
N THR A 119 -0.63 0.21 -2.54
CA THR A 119 -1.41 1.29 -1.91
C THR A 119 -2.87 0.88 -1.72
N LEU A 120 -3.48 0.23 -2.71
CA LEU A 120 -4.85 -0.25 -2.58
C LEU A 120 -4.95 -1.42 -1.59
N GLU A 121 -3.98 -2.32 -1.60
CA GLU A 121 -3.88 -3.41 -0.63
C GLU A 121 -3.81 -2.86 0.79
N THR A 122 -2.91 -1.92 1.07
CA THR A 122 -2.72 -1.28 2.37
C THR A 122 -4.02 -0.61 2.86
N ALA A 123 -4.72 0.11 1.98
CA ALA A 123 -5.99 0.75 2.30
C ALA A 123 -7.10 -0.26 2.63
N LEU A 124 -7.17 -1.40 1.92
CA LEU A 124 -8.13 -2.47 2.19
C LEU A 124 -7.87 -3.18 3.53
N PHE A 125 -6.59 -3.21 3.98
CA PHE A 125 -6.25 -3.65 5.35
C PHE A 125 -6.53 -2.58 6.42
N LYS A 126 -7.10 -1.41 6.05
CA LYS A 126 -7.37 -0.29 6.97
C LYS A 126 -6.10 0.24 7.64
N VAL A 127 -4.97 0.19 6.96
CA VAL A 127 -3.70 0.72 7.43
C VAL A 127 -3.47 2.10 6.82
N PRO A 128 -3.50 3.19 7.61
CA PRO A 128 -3.17 4.53 7.11
C PRO A 128 -1.75 4.57 6.53
N GLU A 129 -1.60 5.20 5.38
CA GLU A 129 -0.35 5.16 4.63
C GLU A 129 0.09 6.54 4.13
N VAL A 130 1.41 6.70 3.96
CA VAL A 130 2.02 7.75 3.14
C VAL A 130 2.59 7.10 1.89
N VAL A 131 2.16 7.56 0.74
CA VAL A 131 2.61 7.04 -0.56
C VAL A 131 3.91 7.72 -0.97
N CYS A 132 4.90 6.90 -1.28
CA CYS A 132 6.25 7.32 -1.62
C CYS A 132 6.56 6.99 -3.09
N TYR A 133 7.09 7.95 -3.84
CA TYR A 133 7.50 7.71 -5.23
C TYR A 133 8.72 8.53 -5.63
N LYS A 134 9.74 7.85 -6.12
CA LYS A 134 10.96 8.47 -6.67
C LYS A 134 11.45 7.71 -7.89
N GLY A 135 10.96 8.10 -9.05
CA GLY A 135 11.37 7.54 -10.34
C GLY A 135 12.63 8.21 -10.93
N SER A 136 12.96 7.85 -12.18
CA SER A 136 13.94 8.59 -12.98
C SER A 136 13.42 10.01 -13.24
N TRP A 137 14.27 11.01 -13.06
CA TRP A 137 13.91 12.41 -13.30
C TRP A 137 13.41 12.63 -14.73
N ILE A 138 14.09 12.04 -15.73
CA ILE A 138 13.72 12.15 -17.14
C ILE A 138 12.34 11.54 -17.39
N SER A 139 12.10 10.31 -16.90
CA SER A 139 10.82 9.63 -17.06
C SER A 139 9.68 10.41 -16.39
N TYR A 140 9.94 11.00 -15.23
CA TYR A 140 8.97 11.83 -14.51
C TYR A 140 8.62 13.10 -15.29
N GLN A 141 9.61 13.80 -15.85
CA GLN A 141 9.39 15.03 -16.65
C GLN A 141 8.59 14.73 -17.93
N ILE A 142 8.84 13.59 -18.57
CA ILE A 142 8.06 13.15 -19.74
C ILE A 142 6.63 12.81 -19.30
N ALA A 143 6.48 12.00 -18.27
CA ALA A 143 5.17 11.61 -17.74
C ALA A 143 4.33 12.83 -17.34
N LYS A 144 4.90 13.80 -16.64
CA LYS A 144 4.23 15.03 -16.21
C LYS A 144 3.69 15.87 -17.39
N ARG A 145 4.33 15.78 -18.57
CA ARG A 145 3.90 16.52 -19.78
C ARG A 145 2.85 15.78 -20.60
N VAL A 146 2.85 14.45 -20.52
CA VAL A 146 2.00 13.58 -21.35
C VAL A 146 0.77 13.08 -20.57
N ILE A 147 0.90 12.91 -19.25
CA ILE A 147 -0.12 12.30 -18.40
C ILE A 147 -0.71 13.38 -17.49
N THR A 148 -1.98 13.68 -17.66
CA THR A 148 -2.78 14.62 -16.85
C THR A 148 -3.43 13.93 -15.62
N LEU A 149 -2.73 13.00 -14.97
CA LEU A 149 -3.24 12.38 -13.76
C LEU A 149 -3.00 13.31 -12.55
N LYS A 150 -4.05 13.53 -11.76
CA LYS A 150 -3.97 14.29 -10.51
C LYS A 150 -3.21 13.54 -9.42
N TYR A 151 -3.27 12.21 -9.43
CA TYR A 151 -2.77 11.32 -8.39
C TYR A 151 -2.01 10.14 -9.01
N ILE A 152 -1.16 9.50 -8.20
CA ILE A 152 -0.39 8.32 -8.62
C ILE A 152 -0.77 7.05 -7.85
N SER A 153 -1.41 7.17 -6.68
CA SER A 153 -1.91 6.03 -5.92
C SER A 153 -3.29 5.61 -6.42
N LEU A 154 -3.56 4.30 -6.40
CA LEU A 154 -4.88 3.78 -6.75
C LEU A 154 -5.96 4.28 -5.80
N VAL A 155 -5.63 4.49 -4.52
CA VAL A 155 -6.56 5.03 -3.52
C VAL A 155 -7.10 6.40 -3.94
N ASN A 156 -6.21 7.35 -4.21
CA ASN A 156 -6.59 8.70 -4.58
C ASN A 156 -7.25 8.76 -5.97
N LEU A 157 -6.77 7.95 -6.92
CA LEU A 157 -7.36 7.85 -8.27
C LEU A 157 -8.80 7.34 -8.22
N ILE A 158 -9.05 6.26 -7.48
CA ILE A 158 -10.39 5.67 -7.36
C ILE A 158 -11.35 6.61 -6.62
N MET A 159 -10.84 7.28 -5.57
CA MET A 159 -11.65 8.22 -4.78
C MET A 159 -11.81 9.59 -5.44
N ASP A 160 -11.01 9.92 -6.47
CA ASP A 160 -10.90 11.24 -7.15
C ASP A 160 -10.67 12.40 -6.16
N LYS A 161 -9.93 12.12 -5.09
CA LYS A 161 -9.50 13.10 -4.07
C LYS A 161 -8.27 12.62 -3.34
N GLU A 162 -7.54 13.55 -2.68
CA GLU A 162 -6.43 13.19 -1.79
C GLU A 162 -7.00 12.57 -0.50
N VAL A 163 -6.95 11.24 -0.42
CA VAL A 163 -7.27 10.46 0.78
C VAL A 163 -5.99 10.18 1.57
N VAL A 164 -4.92 9.85 0.85
CA VAL A 164 -3.59 9.57 1.38
C VAL A 164 -2.59 10.55 0.77
N LYS A 165 -1.60 10.97 1.56
CA LYS A 165 -0.57 11.88 1.07
C LYS A 165 0.38 11.16 0.12
N GLU A 166 0.64 11.77 -1.04
CA GLU A 166 1.61 11.31 -2.01
C GLU A 166 2.85 12.21 -1.98
N LEU A 167 3.99 11.65 -1.58
CA LEU A 167 5.29 12.31 -1.62
C LEU A 167 6.02 11.89 -2.90
N ILE A 168 6.11 12.81 -3.86
CA ILE A 168 6.59 12.53 -5.21
C ILE A 168 7.91 13.27 -5.45
N GLN A 169 8.93 12.55 -5.94
CA GLN A 169 10.23 13.10 -6.33
C GLN A 169 10.91 13.92 -5.20
N ASP A 170 10.97 15.25 -5.33
CA ASP A 170 11.64 16.14 -4.38
C ASP A 170 10.84 16.33 -3.09
N GLU A 171 9.53 16.11 -3.13
CA GLU A 171 8.70 16.05 -1.94
C GLU A 171 9.02 14.82 -1.07
N LEU A 172 9.54 13.73 -1.66
CA LEU A 172 9.97 12.56 -0.92
C LEU A 172 11.36 12.81 -0.30
N ASN A 173 11.35 13.36 0.90
CA ASN A 173 12.52 13.65 1.73
C ASN A 173 12.20 13.38 3.21
N THR A 174 13.24 13.26 4.04
CA THR A 174 13.12 12.94 5.48
C THR A 174 12.15 13.86 6.22
N LYS A 175 12.22 15.17 5.97
CA LYS A 175 11.35 16.16 6.64
C LYS A 175 9.88 15.92 6.34
N ASN A 176 9.54 15.71 5.09
CA ASN A 176 8.15 15.50 4.67
C ASN A 176 7.64 14.11 5.07
N ILE A 177 8.47 13.06 4.97
CA ILE A 177 8.10 11.72 5.45
C ILE A 177 7.76 11.79 6.94
N ARG A 178 8.64 12.39 7.76
CA ARG A 178 8.40 12.56 9.19
C ARG A 178 7.08 13.28 9.48
N PHE A 179 6.86 14.41 8.82
CA PHE A 179 5.68 15.25 9.03
C PHE A 179 4.37 14.53 8.64
N GLU A 180 4.35 13.86 7.49
CA GLU A 180 3.15 13.17 7.03
C GLU A 180 2.91 11.85 7.76
N LEU A 181 3.99 11.14 8.15
CA LEU A 181 3.87 9.94 8.98
C LEU A 181 3.27 10.28 10.35
N ASP A 182 3.77 11.33 11.02
CA ASP A 182 3.27 11.77 12.32
C ASP A 182 1.74 12.02 12.32
N LYS A 183 1.23 12.65 11.27
CA LYS A 183 -0.21 12.93 11.11
C LYS A 183 -1.09 11.69 11.06
N ILE A 184 -0.59 10.57 10.52
CA ILE A 184 -1.38 9.35 10.32
C ILE A 184 -1.29 8.37 11.48
N LEU A 185 -0.42 8.64 12.47
CA LEU A 185 -0.26 7.76 13.63
C LEU A 185 -1.41 7.89 14.63
N SER A 186 -2.04 9.07 14.75
CA SER A 186 -3.13 9.30 15.69
C SER A 186 -4.01 10.49 15.29
N GLY A 187 -5.12 10.69 16.02
CA GLY A 187 -5.97 11.87 15.91
C GLY A 187 -6.87 11.90 14.67
N VAL A 188 -7.49 13.06 14.45
CA VAL A 188 -8.56 13.27 13.46
C VAL A 188 -8.14 12.96 12.04
N HIS A 189 -6.87 13.20 11.67
CA HIS A 189 -6.40 12.92 10.33
C HIS A 189 -6.40 11.41 10.02
N ARG A 190 -5.92 10.61 10.99
CA ARG A 190 -6.00 9.13 10.91
C ARG A 190 -7.44 8.65 10.79
N GLU A 191 -8.34 9.14 11.62
CA GLU A 191 -9.76 8.78 11.60
C GLU A 191 -10.42 9.09 10.24
N ASN A 192 -10.10 10.25 9.67
CA ASN A 192 -10.58 10.64 8.33
C ASN A 192 -10.07 9.70 7.23
N ILE A 193 -8.82 9.25 7.29
CA ILE A 193 -8.28 8.27 6.34
C ILE A 193 -9.07 6.96 6.46
N LEU A 194 -9.25 6.44 7.67
CA LEU A 194 -9.97 5.19 7.91
C LEU A 194 -11.42 5.25 7.40
N LYS A 195 -12.11 6.35 7.66
CA LYS A 195 -13.47 6.59 7.12
C LYS A 195 -13.50 6.62 5.58
N ASN A 196 -12.46 7.20 4.95
CA ASN A 196 -12.36 7.18 3.49
C ASN A 196 -12.05 5.78 2.94
N TYR A 197 -11.33 4.95 3.68
CA TYR A 197 -11.08 3.55 3.30
C TYR A 197 -12.36 2.71 3.31
N GLU A 198 -13.31 2.97 4.23
CA GLU A 198 -14.62 2.34 4.20
C GLU A 198 -15.42 2.73 2.94
N ALA A 199 -15.38 4.02 2.59
CA ALA A 199 -16.02 4.51 1.37
C ALA A 199 -15.33 3.94 0.10
N LEU A 200 -14.01 3.78 0.10
CA LEU A 200 -13.25 3.14 -0.97
C LEU A 200 -13.69 1.69 -1.17
N GLU A 201 -13.79 0.92 -0.10
CA GLU A 201 -14.22 -0.48 -0.14
C GLU A 201 -15.63 -0.62 -0.73
N THR A 202 -16.55 0.27 -0.30
CA THR A 202 -17.89 0.34 -0.87
C THR A 202 -17.86 0.64 -2.37
N LYS A 203 -17.01 1.58 -2.80
CA LYS A 203 -16.85 1.96 -4.22
C LYS A 203 -16.25 0.86 -5.07
N LEU A 204 -15.44 -0.02 -4.48
CA LEU A 204 -14.86 -1.20 -5.14
C LEU A 204 -15.86 -2.36 -5.32
N GLY A 205 -17.08 -2.25 -4.80
CA GLY A 205 -18.19 -3.17 -5.09
C GLY A 205 -18.29 -4.39 -4.17
N GLY A 206 -17.52 -4.43 -3.07
CA GLY A 206 -17.61 -5.54 -2.10
C GLY A 206 -17.17 -6.89 -2.67
N LYS A 207 -17.62 -7.96 -1.98
CA LYS A 207 -17.24 -9.36 -2.26
C LYS A 207 -17.87 -9.95 -3.52
N GLY A 208 -17.25 -11.01 -4.04
CA GLY A 208 -17.81 -11.88 -5.08
C GLY A 208 -17.46 -11.46 -6.51
N ALA A 209 -16.47 -10.60 -6.71
CA ALA A 209 -16.02 -10.16 -8.03
C ALA A 209 -15.63 -11.35 -8.93
N SER A 210 -14.86 -12.29 -8.39
CA SER A 210 -14.40 -13.49 -9.12
C SER A 210 -15.57 -14.40 -9.52
N ALA A 211 -16.51 -14.65 -8.61
CA ALA A 211 -17.68 -15.49 -8.88
C ALA A 211 -18.63 -14.84 -9.91
N LYS A 212 -18.90 -13.53 -9.78
CA LYS A 212 -19.71 -12.77 -10.75
C LYS A 212 -19.09 -12.78 -12.14
N THR A 213 -17.75 -12.61 -12.22
CA THR A 213 -17.02 -12.70 -13.49
C THR A 213 -17.18 -14.07 -14.14
N ALA A 214 -16.98 -15.15 -13.38
CA ALA A 214 -17.16 -16.51 -13.87
C ALA A 214 -18.58 -16.76 -14.38
N GLN A 215 -19.61 -16.33 -13.65
CA GLN A 215 -21.00 -16.44 -14.07
C GLN A 215 -21.28 -15.71 -15.38
N LEU A 216 -20.76 -14.50 -15.55
CA LEU A 216 -20.94 -13.72 -16.78
C LEU A 216 -20.28 -14.42 -17.99
N ILE A 217 -19.06 -14.95 -17.79
CA ILE A 217 -18.35 -15.70 -18.85
C ILE A 217 -19.16 -16.95 -19.26
N VAL A 218 -19.57 -17.78 -18.30
CA VAL A 218 -20.35 -18.99 -18.58
C VAL A 218 -21.67 -18.65 -19.26
N SER A 219 -22.38 -17.64 -18.78
CA SER A 219 -23.65 -17.21 -19.38
C SER A 219 -23.50 -16.67 -20.80
N SER A 220 -22.35 -16.10 -21.15
CA SER A 220 -22.07 -15.62 -22.51
C SER A 220 -21.75 -16.74 -23.50
N LEU A 221 -21.23 -17.90 -23.01
CA LEU A 221 -20.93 -19.07 -23.82
C LEU A 221 -22.16 -19.96 -24.05
N ALA A 222 -23.20 -19.81 -23.24
CA ALA A 222 -24.44 -20.60 -23.34
C ALA A 222 -25.48 -19.98 -24.30
N LYS A 223 -25.16 -18.85 -24.92
CA LYS A 223 -25.94 -18.21 -25.99
C LYS A 223 -25.36 -18.52 -27.35
#